data_d72bc759b4ae51d911f7b872757999e8
#
_entry.id   d72bc759b4ae51d911f7b872757999e8
#
_cell.length_a   1.000
_cell.length_b   1.000
_cell.length_c   1.000
_cell.angle_alpha   90.00
_cell.angle_beta   90.00
_cell.angle_gamma   90.00
#
_symmetry.space_group_name_H-M   'P 1'
#
loop_
_entity.id
_entity.type
_entity.pdbx_description
1 polymer ?
#
loop_
_entity_poly.entity_id
_entity_poly.type
_entity_poly.pdbx_seq_one_letter_code
_entity_poly.pdbx_strand_id
1 'polypeptide(L)'
;MKGRLLHCFTWLLLSTSLFAGTLKVGATPVPHAELLNYLKSDLKKEGVDLKVIEFTDFVTINEALIDGELDANYWQHLPHLTLIMQKEKKTDLVAVTKVHVETIGLYSTKIKSIKDLKTGAKIAIPSDSTNEGRALILLHNNGIIKLKDPKNLLATPVDIVSNPKKLKFQELDAALLPRTLDSVDGAIITANYAL
;
A
#
# COMPACT_ATOMS: atom_id res chain seq x y z
N MET A 1 -27.38 -77.29 4.47
CA MET A 1 -26.55 -76.49 3.59
C MET A 1 -26.84 -75.04 3.87
N LYS A 2 -25.91 -74.33 4.59
CA LYS A 2 -26.06 -72.87 4.96
C LYS A 2 -25.19 -72.06 4.03
N GLY A 3 -25.82 -71.34 3.09
CA GLY A 3 -25.15 -70.42 2.18
C GLY A 3 -24.75 -69.13 2.93
N ARG A 4 -23.44 -68.81 2.98
CA ARG A 4 -22.89 -67.55 3.49
C ARG A 4 -22.91 -66.53 2.32
N LEU A 5 -23.80 -65.52 2.42
CA LEU A 5 -23.73 -64.34 1.55
C LEU A 5 -22.54 -63.46 1.95
N LEU A 6 -21.57 -63.34 1.07
CA LEU A 6 -20.41 -62.48 1.21
C LEU A 6 -20.81 -61.08 0.75
N HIS A 7 -20.97 -60.11 1.68
CA HIS A 7 -21.22 -58.70 1.31
C HIS A 7 -19.86 -58.04 1.00
N CYS A 8 -19.56 -57.87 -0.28
CA CYS A 8 -18.48 -56.97 -0.71
C CYS A 8 -18.89 -55.52 -0.51
N PHE A 9 -18.37 -54.89 0.53
CA PHE A 9 -18.53 -53.46 0.76
C PHE A 9 -17.47 -52.73 -0.12
N THR A 10 -17.88 -52.26 -1.30
CA THR A 10 -17.03 -51.44 -2.15
C THR A 10 -16.99 -50.03 -1.57
N TRP A 11 -15.89 -49.65 -0.94
CA TRP A 11 -15.63 -48.29 -0.54
C TRP A 11 -15.38 -47.44 -1.79
N LEU A 12 -16.37 -46.66 -2.18
CA LEU A 12 -16.24 -45.65 -3.19
C LEU A 12 -15.45 -44.46 -2.58
N LEU A 13 -14.15 -44.42 -2.81
CA LEU A 13 -13.33 -43.24 -2.48
C LEU A 13 -13.79 -42.09 -3.40
N LEU A 14 -14.70 -41.25 -2.87
CA LEU A 14 -14.96 -39.95 -3.45
C LEU A 14 -13.71 -39.10 -3.26
N SER A 15 -12.83 -39.08 -4.25
CA SER A 15 -11.81 -38.04 -4.37
C SER A 15 -12.52 -36.73 -4.61
N THR A 16 -12.76 -35.95 -3.55
CA THR A 16 -13.12 -34.55 -3.68
C THR A 16 -11.92 -33.84 -4.31
N SER A 17 -11.97 -33.60 -5.60
CA SER A 17 -11.08 -32.64 -6.25
C SER A 17 -11.37 -31.31 -5.55
N LEU A 18 -10.45 -30.86 -4.69
CA LEU A 18 -10.45 -29.46 -4.27
C LEU A 18 -10.25 -28.65 -5.55
N PHE A 19 -11.34 -28.08 -6.04
CA PHE A 19 -11.25 -27.06 -7.09
C PHE A 19 -10.47 -25.90 -6.48
N ALA A 20 -9.25 -25.72 -6.95
CA ALA A 20 -8.48 -24.53 -6.67
C ALA A 20 -9.26 -23.32 -7.20
N GLY A 21 -9.78 -22.51 -6.31
CA GLY A 21 -10.42 -21.26 -6.70
C GLY A 21 -9.35 -20.29 -7.22
N THR A 22 -9.67 -19.52 -8.24
CA THR A 22 -8.83 -18.39 -8.65
C THR A 22 -8.97 -17.30 -7.59
N LEU A 23 -7.85 -16.86 -7.00
CA LEU A 23 -7.78 -15.74 -6.08
C LEU A 23 -7.24 -14.51 -6.83
N LYS A 24 -8.08 -13.50 -7.03
CA LYS A 24 -7.70 -12.24 -7.69
C LYS A 24 -7.22 -11.24 -6.64
N VAL A 25 -5.94 -10.87 -6.70
CA VAL A 25 -5.36 -9.90 -5.75
C VAL A 25 -4.86 -8.67 -6.49
N GLY A 26 -5.39 -7.50 -6.13
CA GLY A 26 -4.89 -6.21 -6.59
C GLY A 26 -3.61 -5.82 -5.84
N ALA A 27 -2.62 -5.28 -6.55
CA ALA A 27 -1.37 -4.84 -5.94
C ALA A 27 -0.74 -3.68 -6.73
N THR A 28 0.04 -2.83 -6.06
CA THR A 28 0.96 -1.93 -6.77
C THR A 28 2.18 -2.72 -7.26
N PRO A 29 2.85 -2.30 -8.36
CA PRO A 29 3.90 -3.12 -9.00
C PRO A 29 4.99 -3.56 -8.04
N VAL A 30 5.69 -2.62 -7.40
CA VAL A 30 6.84 -2.85 -6.53
C VAL A 30 6.52 -2.36 -5.11
N PRO A 31 6.82 -3.10 -4.07
CA PRO A 31 7.28 -4.50 -4.04
C PRO A 31 6.11 -5.50 -4.06
N HIS A 32 4.86 -5.02 -4.07
CA HIS A 32 3.68 -5.80 -3.73
C HIS A 32 3.37 -6.88 -4.77
N ALA A 33 3.25 -6.51 -6.06
CA ALA A 33 2.99 -7.49 -7.12
C ALA A 33 4.19 -8.44 -7.32
N GLU A 34 5.42 -7.94 -7.15
CA GLU A 34 6.62 -8.79 -7.21
C GLU A 34 6.58 -9.90 -6.16
N LEU A 35 6.27 -9.56 -4.90
CA LEU A 35 6.15 -10.54 -3.81
C LEU A 35 5.05 -11.56 -4.09
N LEU A 36 3.89 -11.11 -4.55
CA LEU A 36 2.79 -12.01 -4.92
C LEU A 36 3.17 -12.92 -6.08
N ASN A 37 3.81 -12.38 -7.11
CA ASN A 37 4.26 -13.16 -8.27
C ASN A 37 5.33 -14.21 -7.89
N TYR A 38 6.22 -13.87 -6.94
CA TYR A 38 7.19 -14.80 -6.39
C TYR A 38 6.51 -16.02 -5.73
N LEU A 39 5.40 -15.81 -5.03
CA LEU A 39 4.67 -16.84 -4.31
C LEU A 39 3.76 -17.72 -5.19
N LYS A 40 3.48 -17.33 -6.44
CA LYS A 40 2.51 -18.02 -7.32
C LYS A 40 2.75 -19.53 -7.45
N SER A 41 4.02 -19.94 -7.62
CA SER A 41 4.35 -21.34 -7.80
C SER A 41 4.07 -22.19 -6.58
N ASP A 42 4.29 -21.64 -5.38
CA ASP A 42 4.08 -22.35 -4.12
C ASP A 42 2.59 -22.38 -3.77
N LEU A 43 1.88 -21.28 -3.95
CA LEU A 43 0.42 -21.23 -3.80
C LEU A 43 -0.30 -22.21 -4.74
N LYS A 44 0.20 -22.37 -5.96
CA LYS A 44 -0.36 -23.35 -6.89
C LYS A 44 -0.22 -24.79 -6.40
N LYS A 45 0.89 -25.14 -5.71
CA LYS A 45 1.06 -26.46 -5.09
C LYS A 45 0.07 -26.68 -3.94
N GLU A 46 -0.32 -25.59 -3.26
CA GLU A 46 -1.33 -25.58 -2.18
C GLU A 46 -2.77 -25.52 -2.74
N GLY A 47 -2.96 -25.58 -4.05
CA GLY A 47 -4.28 -25.57 -4.68
C GLY A 47 -4.87 -24.14 -4.86
N VAL A 48 -4.08 -23.09 -4.74
CA VAL A 48 -4.53 -21.69 -4.98
C VAL A 48 -3.99 -21.18 -6.31
N ASP A 49 -4.89 -20.83 -7.23
CA ASP A 49 -4.54 -20.17 -8.49
C ASP A 49 -4.55 -18.64 -8.29
N LEU A 50 -3.38 -18.07 -7.99
CA LEU A 50 -3.23 -16.63 -7.73
C LEU A 50 -3.18 -15.82 -9.03
N LYS A 51 -4.13 -14.91 -9.22
CA LYS A 51 -4.14 -13.89 -10.28
C LYS A 51 -3.82 -12.52 -9.69
N VAL A 52 -2.64 -11.99 -9.97
CA VAL A 52 -2.22 -10.65 -9.57
C VAL A 52 -2.67 -9.64 -10.63
N ILE A 53 -3.34 -8.57 -10.19
CA ILE A 53 -3.79 -7.46 -11.03
C ILE A 53 -3.07 -6.20 -10.54
N GLU A 54 -2.27 -5.59 -11.40
CA GLU A 54 -1.47 -4.43 -11.04
C GLU A 54 -2.24 -3.13 -11.22
N PHE A 55 -2.09 -2.23 -10.23
CA PHE A 55 -2.65 -0.88 -10.20
C PHE A 55 -1.53 0.12 -9.99
N THR A 56 -1.59 1.24 -10.71
CA THR A 56 -0.57 2.28 -10.66
C THR A 56 -0.96 3.49 -9.79
N ASP A 57 -2.16 3.48 -9.21
CA ASP A 57 -2.67 4.53 -8.33
C ASP A 57 -3.28 3.94 -7.04
N PHE A 58 -3.55 4.80 -6.07
CA PHE A 58 -4.06 4.40 -4.75
C PHE A 58 -5.59 4.50 -4.61
N VAL A 59 -6.31 4.89 -5.66
CA VAL A 59 -7.77 5.08 -5.64
C VAL A 59 -8.47 3.86 -6.21
N THR A 60 -8.19 3.54 -7.47
CA THR A 60 -8.90 2.51 -8.23
C THR A 60 -8.74 1.10 -7.65
N ILE A 61 -7.64 0.80 -6.96
CA ILE A 61 -7.38 -0.51 -6.36
C ILE A 61 -8.35 -0.84 -5.21
N ASN A 62 -8.80 0.15 -4.43
CA ASN A 62 -9.82 -0.07 -3.40
C ASN A 62 -11.22 -0.09 -3.99
N GLU A 63 -11.50 0.72 -5.02
CA GLU A 63 -12.76 0.69 -5.74
C GLU A 63 -13.00 -0.69 -6.36
N ALA A 64 -12.02 -1.25 -7.07
CA ALA A 64 -12.10 -2.59 -7.65
C ALA A 64 -12.37 -3.70 -6.60
N LEU A 65 -11.84 -3.57 -5.37
CA LEU A 65 -12.13 -4.49 -4.29
C LEU A 65 -13.57 -4.32 -3.76
N ILE A 66 -14.01 -3.07 -3.57
CA ILE A 66 -15.37 -2.75 -3.10
C ILE A 66 -16.43 -3.23 -4.10
N ASP A 67 -16.14 -3.10 -5.39
CA ASP A 67 -17.04 -3.51 -6.49
C ASP A 67 -17.03 -5.03 -6.73
N GLY A 68 -16.18 -5.79 -6.00
CA GLY A 68 -16.09 -7.24 -6.11
C GLY A 68 -15.33 -7.73 -7.35
N GLU A 69 -14.57 -6.87 -8.01
CA GLU A 69 -13.70 -7.26 -9.13
C GLU A 69 -12.43 -7.98 -8.65
N LEU A 70 -12.05 -7.73 -7.38
CA LEU A 70 -10.95 -8.35 -6.65
C LEU A 70 -11.48 -9.11 -5.44
N ASP A 71 -10.78 -10.17 -5.04
CA ASP A 71 -11.02 -10.91 -3.80
C ASP A 71 -10.24 -10.31 -2.62
N ALA A 72 -9.09 -9.70 -2.90
CA ALA A 72 -8.25 -9.01 -1.93
C ALA A 72 -7.38 -7.94 -2.61
N ASN A 73 -6.77 -7.09 -1.82
CA ASN A 73 -5.66 -6.27 -2.29
C ASN A 73 -4.48 -6.29 -1.30
N TYR A 74 -3.27 -6.02 -1.83
CA TYR A 74 -2.04 -5.93 -1.08
C TYR A 74 -1.24 -4.71 -1.52
N TRP A 75 -1.36 -3.60 -0.76
CA TRP A 75 -0.68 -2.35 -1.08
C TRP A 75 -0.68 -1.31 0.05
N GLN A 76 -1.74 -1.24 0.88
CA GLN A 76 -2.00 -0.11 1.77
C GLN A 76 -1.62 -0.38 3.22
N HIS A 77 -1.27 0.68 3.94
CA HIS A 77 -1.10 0.64 5.38
C HIS A 77 -2.45 0.84 6.11
N LEU A 78 -2.54 0.32 7.34
CA LEU A 78 -3.79 0.32 8.11
C LEU A 78 -4.44 1.72 8.28
N PRO A 79 -3.72 2.82 8.54
CA PRO A 79 -4.35 4.14 8.61
C PRO A 79 -5.06 4.57 7.33
N HIS A 80 -4.54 4.21 6.15
CA HIS A 80 -5.19 4.49 4.87
C HIS A 80 -6.49 3.69 4.75
N LEU A 81 -6.45 2.38 4.99
CA LEU A 81 -7.65 1.53 5.00
C LEU A 81 -8.71 2.08 5.96
N THR A 82 -8.32 2.43 7.20
CA THR A 82 -9.25 2.98 8.20
C THR A 82 -9.94 4.26 7.71
N LEU A 83 -9.19 5.15 7.05
CA LEU A 83 -9.74 6.38 6.50
C LEU A 83 -10.75 6.10 5.38
N ILE A 84 -10.45 5.18 4.47
CA ILE A 84 -11.36 4.77 3.38
C ILE A 84 -12.65 4.19 3.96
N MET A 85 -12.55 3.26 4.91
CA MET A 85 -13.74 2.67 5.56
C MET A 85 -14.63 3.73 6.24
N GLN A 86 -14.02 4.74 6.86
CA GLN A 86 -14.76 5.84 7.47
C GLN A 86 -15.48 6.72 6.44
N LYS A 87 -14.85 6.96 5.28
CA LYS A 87 -15.44 7.78 4.20
C LYS A 87 -16.58 7.05 3.50
N GLU A 88 -16.39 5.79 3.15
CA GLU A 88 -17.33 5.03 2.32
C GLU A 88 -18.55 4.49 3.09
N LYS A 89 -18.54 4.50 4.42
CA LYS A 89 -19.66 4.12 5.33
C LYS A 89 -20.34 2.76 5.07
N LYS A 90 -19.95 2.02 4.04
CA LYS A 90 -20.59 0.77 3.56
C LYS A 90 -19.59 -0.35 3.26
N THR A 91 -18.31 -0.18 3.56
CA THR A 91 -17.31 -1.18 3.23
C THR A 91 -17.07 -2.09 4.41
N ASP A 92 -17.16 -3.39 4.16
CA ASP A 92 -16.81 -4.45 5.12
C ASP A 92 -15.34 -4.91 4.90
N LEU A 93 -14.49 -4.01 4.41
CA LEU A 93 -13.08 -4.34 4.20
C LEU A 93 -12.38 -4.58 5.54
N VAL A 94 -11.64 -5.66 5.62
CA VAL A 94 -10.87 -6.03 6.82
C VAL A 94 -9.39 -6.19 6.49
N ALA A 95 -8.52 -5.77 7.40
CA ALA A 95 -7.10 -6.07 7.33
C ALA A 95 -6.87 -7.53 7.75
N VAL A 96 -6.55 -8.42 6.80
CA VAL A 96 -6.34 -9.85 7.04
C VAL A 96 -5.01 -10.09 7.77
N THR A 97 -3.93 -9.42 7.33
CA THR A 97 -2.60 -9.57 7.92
C THR A 97 -1.71 -8.36 7.67
N LYS A 98 -0.57 -8.32 8.34
CA LYS A 98 0.51 -7.34 8.11
C LYS A 98 1.68 -8.09 7.48
N VAL A 99 2.15 -7.64 6.32
CA VAL A 99 3.22 -8.32 5.57
C VAL A 99 4.57 -7.63 5.78
N HIS A 100 4.65 -6.31 5.57
CA HIS A 100 5.88 -5.54 5.75
C HIS A 100 5.58 -4.09 6.18
N VAL A 101 6.63 -3.33 6.43
CA VAL A 101 6.55 -1.90 6.73
C VAL A 101 6.91 -1.12 5.47
N GLU A 102 5.93 -0.36 4.96
CA GLU A 102 6.16 0.55 3.84
C GLU A 102 6.78 1.85 4.35
N THR A 103 8.02 2.12 3.97
CA THR A 103 8.74 3.32 4.36
C THR A 103 8.38 4.52 3.50
N ILE A 104 8.71 5.72 3.98
CA ILE A 104 8.62 6.97 3.24
C ILE A 104 9.93 7.73 3.44
N GLY A 105 10.48 8.34 2.39
CA GLY A 105 11.78 9.00 2.44
C GLY A 105 11.81 10.31 1.67
N LEU A 106 12.77 11.19 2.02
CA LEU A 106 13.09 12.36 1.22
C LEU A 106 14.16 12.00 0.18
N TYR A 107 13.83 12.21 -1.07
CA TYR A 107 14.68 11.97 -2.24
C TYR A 107 15.02 13.30 -2.93
N SER A 108 16.21 13.39 -3.49
CA SER A 108 16.66 14.60 -4.23
C SER A 108 17.78 14.26 -5.19
N THR A 109 17.78 14.91 -6.35
CA THR A 109 18.91 14.96 -7.27
C THR A 109 19.85 16.14 -7.00
N LYS A 110 19.45 17.11 -6.14
CA LYS A 110 20.12 18.40 -5.92
C LYS A 110 20.89 18.50 -4.60
N ILE A 111 20.46 17.75 -3.58
CA ILE A 111 21.08 17.80 -2.24
C ILE A 111 21.43 16.39 -1.75
N LYS A 112 22.45 16.29 -0.90
CA LYS A 112 22.91 15.02 -0.33
C LYS A 112 22.38 14.75 1.08
N SER A 113 21.89 15.79 1.76
CA SER A 113 21.37 15.70 3.11
C SER A 113 20.19 16.64 3.29
N ILE A 114 19.24 16.25 4.12
CA ILE A 114 18.10 17.11 4.52
C ILE A 114 18.57 18.44 5.14
N LYS A 115 19.77 18.46 5.73
CA LYS A 115 20.38 19.66 6.30
C LYS A 115 20.78 20.70 5.25
N ASP A 116 21.01 20.26 4.02
CA ASP A 116 21.42 21.10 2.88
C ASP A 116 20.24 21.88 2.26
N LEU A 117 19.03 21.62 2.71
CA LEU A 117 17.84 22.35 2.27
C LEU A 117 18.00 23.86 2.52
N LYS A 118 17.94 24.65 1.45
CA LYS A 118 18.04 26.11 1.49
C LYS A 118 16.73 26.74 1.92
N THR A 119 16.79 28.00 2.36
CA THR A 119 15.59 28.81 2.62
C THR A 119 14.79 28.97 1.33
N GLY A 120 13.48 28.74 1.40
CA GLY A 120 12.56 28.80 0.25
C GLY A 120 12.58 27.55 -0.64
N ALA A 121 13.29 26.48 -0.25
CA ALA A 121 13.33 25.23 -1.02
C ALA A 121 11.93 24.66 -1.27
N LYS A 122 11.73 24.12 -2.47
CA LYS A 122 10.49 23.46 -2.88
C LYS A 122 10.53 21.99 -2.55
N ILE A 123 9.57 21.49 -1.80
CA ILE A 123 9.43 20.09 -1.40
C ILE A 123 8.11 19.56 -1.96
N ALA A 124 8.18 18.57 -2.84
CA ALA A 124 6.99 17.84 -3.28
C ALA A 124 6.62 16.78 -2.22
N ILE A 125 5.34 16.67 -1.92
CA ILE A 125 4.78 15.72 -0.96
C ILE A 125 3.55 15.01 -1.55
N PRO A 126 3.18 13.80 -1.09
CA PRO A 126 1.96 13.13 -1.51
C PRO A 126 0.72 13.99 -1.18
N SER A 127 -0.27 13.98 -2.06
CA SER A 127 -1.57 14.64 -1.85
C SER A 127 -2.62 13.75 -1.19
N ASP A 128 -2.37 12.44 -1.07
CA ASP A 128 -3.27 11.59 -0.31
C ASP A 128 -3.10 11.82 1.19
N SER A 129 -4.23 11.96 1.88
CA SER A 129 -4.28 12.51 3.25
C SER A 129 -3.34 11.84 4.23
N THR A 130 -3.16 10.52 4.16
CA THR A 130 -2.35 9.79 5.14
C THR A 130 -0.85 9.83 4.81
N ASN A 131 -0.46 9.82 3.54
CA ASN A 131 0.95 9.95 3.16
C ASN A 131 1.41 11.41 3.21
N GLU A 132 0.53 12.38 2.97
CA GLU A 132 0.79 13.80 3.24
C GLU A 132 1.17 14.00 4.71
N GLY A 133 0.33 13.52 5.64
CA GLY A 133 0.62 13.58 7.06
C GLY A 133 1.94 12.88 7.44
N ARG A 134 2.21 11.70 6.87
CA ARG A 134 3.49 10.99 7.06
C ARG A 134 4.69 11.80 6.57
N ALA A 135 4.56 12.46 5.42
CA ALA A 135 5.60 13.32 4.87
C ALA A 135 5.93 14.51 5.80
N LEU A 136 4.90 15.17 6.32
CA LEU A 136 5.08 16.28 7.26
C LEU A 136 5.64 15.82 8.61
N ILE A 137 5.22 14.65 9.10
CA ILE A 137 5.77 14.03 10.31
C ILE A 137 7.25 13.67 10.12
N LEU A 138 7.64 13.17 8.94
CA LEU A 138 9.06 12.92 8.62
C LEU A 138 9.89 14.19 8.75
N LEU A 139 9.43 15.31 8.19
CA LEU A 139 10.10 16.60 8.30
C LEU A 139 10.13 17.14 9.73
N HIS A 140 9.04 16.94 10.49
CA HIS A 140 8.97 17.30 11.91
C HIS A 140 10.01 16.54 12.74
N ASN A 141 10.06 15.22 12.58
CA ASN A 141 10.96 14.34 13.33
C ASN A 141 12.45 14.62 13.04
N ASN A 142 12.73 15.20 11.86
CA ASN A 142 14.08 15.63 11.49
C ASN A 142 14.36 17.11 11.84
N GLY A 143 13.47 17.80 12.56
CA GLY A 143 13.67 19.17 13.02
C GLY A 143 13.62 20.24 11.91
N ILE A 144 13.09 19.91 10.75
CA ILE A 144 13.00 20.81 9.58
C ILE A 144 11.81 21.74 9.71
N ILE A 145 10.68 21.22 10.17
CA ILE A 145 9.46 21.98 10.51
C ILE A 145 8.97 21.59 11.90
N LYS A 146 7.97 22.31 12.42
CA LYS A 146 7.24 21.90 13.62
C LYS A 146 5.75 21.84 13.32
N LEU A 147 5.13 20.67 13.56
CA LEU A 147 3.69 20.47 13.49
C LEU A 147 3.02 20.81 14.82
N LYS A 148 1.77 21.22 14.75
CA LYS A 148 0.89 21.42 15.92
C LYS A 148 0.71 20.11 16.69
N ASP A 149 0.44 19.02 15.98
CA ASP A 149 0.36 17.66 16.52
C ASP A 149 1.16 16.69 15.63
N PRO A 150 2.34 16.22 16.07
CA PRO A 150 3.17 15.31 15.28
C PRO A 150 2.65 13.87 15.24
N LYS A 151 1.53 13.55 15.90
CA LYS A 151 0.88 12.23 15.84
C LYS A 151 -0.31 12.22 14.88
N ASN A 152 -0.73 13.38 14.39
CA ASN A 152 -1.83 13.48 13.44
C ASN A 152 -1.40 13.02 12.05
N LEU A 153 -1.80 11.80 11.66
CA LEU A 153 -1.54 11.25 10.32
C LEU A 153 -2.35 11.96 9.20
N LEU A 154 -3.27 12.85 9.55
CA LEU A 154 -4.02 13.68 8.61
C LEU A 154 -3.54 15.14 8.64
N ALA A 155 -2.32 15.38 9.12
CA ALA A 155 -1.73 16.72 9.11
C ALA A 155 -1.51 17.20 7.67
N THR A 156 -1.80 18.47 7.45
CA THR A 156 -1.59 19.20 6.20
C THR A 156 -0.63 20.36 6.41
N PRO A 157 -0.14 21.05 5.37
CA PRO A 157 0.74 22.19 5.52
C PRO A 157 0.19 23.32 6.42
N VAL A 158 -1.14 23.42 6.61
CA VAL A 158 -1.74 24.42 7.52
C VAL A 158 -1.50 24.08 9.00
N ASP A 159 -1.13 22.85 9.32
CA ASP A 159 -0.80 22.40 10.68
C ASP A 159 0.66 22.70 11.07
N ILE A 160 1.43 23.31 10.15
CA ILE A 160 2.82 23.70 10.41
C ILE A 160 2.84 24.96 11.27
N VAL A 161 3.29 24.86 12.50
CA VAL A 161 3.43 25.99 13.43
C VAL A 161 4.81 26.67 13.38
N SER A 162 5.81 26.00 12.77
CA SER A 162 7.14 26.58 12.54
C SER A 162 7.76 26.03 11.26
N ASN A 163 8.21 26.93 10.39
CA ASN A 163 8.89 26.61 9.13
C ASN A 163 10.06 27.59 8.96
N PRO A 164 11.15 27.40 9.71
CA PRO A 164 12.26 28.37 9.74
C PRO A 164 12.96 28.52 8.39
N LYS A 165 12.98 27.48 7.59
CA LYS A 165 13.55 27.50 6.23
C LYS A 165 12.55 28.01 5.17
N LYS A 166 11.32 28.41 5.56
CA LYS A 166 10.29 28.89 4.64
C LYS A 166 10.09 27.95 3.44
N LEU A 167 10.11 26.63 3.70
CA LEU A 167 9.89 25.61 2.67
C LEU A 167 8.55 25.81 2.00
N LYS A 168 8.52 25.58 0.70
CA LYS A 168 7.30 25.64 -0.14
C LYS A 168 6.88 24.21 -0.45
N PHE A 169 5.70 23.83 -0.04
CA PHE A 169 5.14 22.50 -0.29
C PHE A 169 4.38 22.47 -1.60
N GLN A 170 4.56 21.39 -2.36
CA GLN A 170 3.82 21.07 -3.56
C GLN A 170 3.19 19.71 -3.39
N GLU A 171 1.88 19.68 -3.20
CA GLU A 171 1.09 18.46 -3.03
C GLU A 171 0.79 17.86 -4.42
N LEU A 172 1.15 16.60 -4.61
CA LEU A 172 1.01 15.88 -5.88
C LEU A 172 0.56 14.45 -5.63
N ASP A 173 -0.07 13.86 -6.64
CA ASP A 173 -0.30 12.41 -6.65
C ASP A 173 1.02 11.66 -6.40
N ALA A 174 0.97 10.64 -5.52
CA ALA A 174 2.15 9.91 -5.09
C ALA A 174 2.91 9.26 -6.27
N ALA A 175 2.20 8.80 -7.30
CA ALA A 175 2.79 8.21 -8.51
C ALA A 175 3.56 9.23 -9.37
N LEU A 176 3.30 10.52 -9.22
CA LEU A 176 3.99 11.57 -9.97
C LEU A 176 5.27 12.07 -9.29
N LEU A 177 5.42 11.86 -7.98
CA LEU A 177 6.52 12.40 -7.19
C LEU A 177 7.92 12.06 -7.73
N PRO A 178 8.23 10.81 -8.14
CA PRO A 178 9.56 10.49 -8.69
C PRO A 178 9.93 11.34 -9.90
N ARG A 179 8.94 11.70 -10.73
CA ARG A 179 9.15 12.49 -11.96
C ARG A 179 9.40 13.97 -11.69
N THR A 180 9.20 14.44 -10.46
CA THR A 180 9.37 15.85 -10.10
C THR A 180 10.76 16.18 -9.58
N LEU A 181 11.63 15.19 -9.33
CA LEU A 181 12.93 15.36 -8.68
C LEU A 181 13.82 16.42 -9.33
N ASP A 182 13.75 16.57 -10.66
CA ASP A 182 14.52 17.59 -11.37
C ASP A 182 13.96 19.00 -11.21
N SER A 183 12.65 19.14 -10.92
CA SER A 183 11.94 20.42 -10.83
C SER A 183 11.80 20.97 -9.41
N VAL A 184 12.00 20.13 -8.38
CA VAL A 184 11.93 20.52 -6.97
C VAL A 184 13.30 20.36 -6.28
N ASP A 185 13.44 20.82 -5.04
CA ASP A 185 14.67 20.65 -4.27
C ASP A 185 14.69 19.31 -3.52
N GLY A 186 13.53 18.70 -3.36
CA GLY A 186 13.34 17.36 -2.85
C GLY A 186 11.89 16.91 -2.95
N ALA A 187 11.68 15.60 -2.96
CA ALA A 187 10.33 15.00 -2.92
C ALA A 187 10.27 13.93 -1.83
N ILE A 188 9.18 13.89 -1.10
CA ILE A 188 8.95 12.85 -0.10
C ILE A 188 8.10 11.78 -0.76
N ILE A 189 8.69 10.59 -0.95
CA ILE A 189 8.16 9.51 -1.78
C ILE A 189 8.01 8.26 -0.94
N THR A 190 6.89 7.55 -1.08
CA THR A 190 6.68 6.22 -0.50
C THR A 190 7.55 5.18 -1.22
N ALA A 191 8.02 4.15 -0.51
CA ALA A 191 9.03 3.22 -1.03
C ALA A 191 8.57 2.52 -2.32
N ASN A 192 7.29 2.20 -2.46
CA ASN A 192 6.73 1.56 -3.64
C ASN A 192 6.87 2.37 -4.95
N TYR A 193 7.04 3.68 -4.84
CA TYR A 193 7.31 4.56 -5.99
C TYR A 193 8.78 5.00 -6.10
N ALA A 194 9.57 4.76 -5.06
CA ALA A 194 10.99 5.12 -5.01
C ALA A 194 11.93 3.99 -5.48
N LEU A 195 11.42 2.75 -5.53
CA LEU A 195 12.13 1.52 -5.95
C LEU A 195 11.99 1.27 -7.49
#